data_48e0fce9f2b5255376b777bdf0f194df
#
_entry.id   48e0fce9f2b5255376b777bdf0f194df
#
_cell.length_a   1.000
_cell.length_b   1.000
_cell.length_c   1.000
_cell.angle_alpha   90.00
_cell.angle_beta   90.00
_cell.angle_gamma   90.00
#
_symmetry.space_group_name_H-M   'P 1'
#
loop_
_entity.id
_entity.type
_entity.pdbx_description
1 polymer ?
#
loop_
_entity_poly.entity_id
_entity_poly.type
_entity_poly.pdbx_seq_one_letter_code
_entity_poly.pdbx_strand_id
1 'polypeptide(L)'
;MSTELDVIHKGELALTGGDLSTNPAAVYLAGLRSARSRRVMGTDLGRVACMLTGEERNGTAELLGAALAYPWHELRKPTVTLILSQLTMPKADGGKGYTAATANRVLSAVRGALKAAWEQDRIDTKDYQRAISVKNTRGKPLPAGRALDPGEVAALMAACAADPTPAGARDAALVAVGYSCGLRRAELVALTLADYDPATGALTVEHGKGDKARTVYAKNGAADALADWLVIRGEEPGALFVPVHKGGAITIRPMTAQAFYGALRKRGIQAGIADFSPHDLRRTFASDLLDKGADISTVAALMGHASVTTTQRYDRRPERTKEAASSLLFVPYRKRTS
;
A
#
# COMPACT_ATOMS: atom_id res chain seq x y z
N MET A 1 -29.78 19.35 1.73
CA MET A 1 -28.61 20.12 2.16
C MET A 1 -27.48 19.15 2.38
N SER A 2 -26.46 19.17 1.52
CA SER A 2 -25.24 18.36 1.69
C SER A 2 -24.47 18.96 2.87
N THR A 3 -24.18 18.16 3.90
CA THR A 3 -23.43 18.66 5.06
C THR A 3 -21.96 18.85 4.66
N GLU A 4 -21.23 19.81 5.29
CA GLU A 4 -19.78 20.03 5.07
C GLU A 4 -18.96 18.73 5.12
N LEU A 5 -19.41 17.75 5.88
CA LEU A 5 -18.83 16.43 6.03
C LEU A 5 -18.90 15.56 4.76
N ASP A 6 -19.98 15.68 3.98
CA ASP A 6 -20.17 14.94 2.72
C ASP A 6 -19.17 15.37 1.63
N VAL A 7 -18.80 16.65 1.63
CA VAL A 7 -17.89 17.22 0.65
C VAL A 7 -16.45 16.72 0.83
N ILE A 8 -15.97 16.68 2.08
CA ILE A 8 -14.64 16.13 2.39
C ILE A 8 -14.62 14.61 2.18
N HIS A 9 -15.75 13.92 2.43
CA HIS A 9 -15.88 12.48 2.25
C HIS A 9 -15.82 12.06 0.77
N LYS A 10 -16.38 12.84 -0.14
CA LYS A 10 -16.34 12.61 -1.60
C LYS A 10 -15.03 13.07 -2.25
N GLY A 11 -14.14 13.71 -1.50
CA GLY A 11 -12.87 14.21 -2.03
C GLY A 11 -12.95 15.55 -2.74
N GLU A 12 -14.12 16.17 -2.78
CA GLU A 12 -14.35 17.53 -3.26
C GLU A 12 -14.41 18.48 -2.06
N LEU A 13 -13.53 19.44 -2.01
CA LEU A 13 -13.59 20.57 -1.09
C LEU A 13 -14.47 21.66 -1.74
N ALA A 14 -15.78 21.57 -1.56
CA ALA A 14 -16.62 22.73 -1.84
C ALA A 14 -16.53 23.69 -0.64
N LEU A 15 -16.01 24.87 -0.87
CA LEU A 15 -15.95 25.99 0.10
C LEU A 15 -17.34 26.59 0.31
N THR A 16 -18.32 25.79 0.78
CA THR A 16 -19.68 26.27 1.03
C THR A 16 -20.00 26.12 2.50
N GLY A 17 -19.92 27.24 3.21
CA GLY A 17 -20.52 27.40 4.55
C GLY A 17 -19.58 27.12 5.72
N GLY A 18 -18.88 28.12 6.18
CA GLY A 18 -17.88 28.09 7.25
C GLY A 18 -16.46 28.28 6.71
N ASP A 19 -15.67 29.11 7.36
CA ASP A 19 -14.32 29.41 6.86
C ASP A 19 -13.34 28.25 7.13
N LEU A 20 -13.49 27.16 6.36
CA LEU A 20 -12.57 26.01 6.41
C LEU A 20 -11.12 26.41 6.11
N SER A 21 -10.92 27.60 5.47
CA SER A 21 -9.57 28.10 5.17
C SER A 21 -8.80 28.48 6.43
N THR A 22 -9.48 28.79 7.50
CA THR A 22 -8.88 29.11 8.81
C THR A 22 -8.76 27.89 9.73
N ASN A 23 -9.29 26.72 9.32
CA ASN A 23 -9.24 25.50 10.12
C ASN A 23 -7.96 24.69 9.83
N PRO A 24 -7.03 24.52 10.79
CA PRO A 24 -5.77 23.85 10.54
C PRO A 24 -5.90 22.40 10.07
N ALA A 25 -6.89 21.65 10.57
CA ALA A 25 -7.13 20.28 10.13
C ALA A 25 -7.66 20.23 8.71
N ALA A 26 -8.59 21.12 8.34
CA ALA A 26 -9.14 21.21 6.98
C ALA A 26 -8.03 21.55 5.97
N VAL A 27 -7.22 22.58 6.25
CA VAL A 27 -6.11 23.01 5.39
C VAL A 27 -5.07 21.89 5.22
N TYR A 28 -4.69 21.23 6.30
CA TYR A 28 -3.80 20.08 6.22
C TYR A 28 -4.36 18.97 5.34
N LEU A 29 -5.62 18.57 5.56
CA LEU A 29 -6.26 17.51 4.81
C LEU A 29 -6.41 17.86 3.33
N ALA A 30 -6.74 19.12 3.01
CA ALA A 30 -6.82 19.62 1.64
C ALA A 30 -5.49 19.51 0.90
N GLY A 31 -4.37 19.78 1.56
CA GLY A 31 -3.03 19.65 0.99
C GLY A 31 -2.61 18.20 0.66
N LEU A 32 -3.36 17.19 1.09
CA LEU A 32 -3.04 15.80 0.79
C LEU A 32 -3.53 15.40 -0.61
N ARG A 33 -2.64 14.87 -1.45
CA ARG A 33 -2.92 14.55 -2.86
C ARG A 33 -4.03 13.51 -3.07
N SER A 34 -4.15 12.49 -2.22
CA SER A 34 -5.11 11.40 -2.45
C SER A 34 -6.29 11.44 -1.50
N ALA A 35 -7.50 11.17 -2.00
CA ALA A 35 -8.71 11.02 -1.20
C ALA A 35 -8.57 9.98 -0.08
N ARG A 36 -7.84 8.88 -0.35
CA ARG A 36 -7.54 7.87 0.67
C ARG A 36 -6.67 8.43 1.79
N SER A 37 -5.64 9.21 1.47
CA SER A 37 -4.79 9.84 2.49
C SER A 37 -5.59 10.83 3.31
N ARG A 38 -6.43 11.65 2.68
CA ARG A 38 -7.32 12.57 3.39
C ARG A 38 -8.21 11.84 4.39
N ARG A 39 -8.86 10.76 3.95
CA ARG A 39 -9.73 9.94 4.83
C ARG A 39 -8.96 9.35 6.00
N VAL A 40 -7.81 8.70 5.75
CA VAL A 40 -7.01 8.05 6.80
C VAL A 40 -6.47 9.06 7.81
N MET A 41 -5.89 10.16 7.34
CA MET A 41 -5.35 11.20 8.22
C MET A 41 -6.46 11.94 8.98
N GLY A 42 -7.62 12.18 8.34
CA GLY A 42 -8.79 12.78 8.99
C GLY A 42 -9.35 11.89 10.10
N THR A 43 -9.48 10.57 9.86
CA THR A 43 -9.90 9.64 10.92
C THR A 43 -8.86 9.49 12.02
N ASP A 44 -7.57 9.57 11.72
CA ASP A 44 -6.50 9.54 12.72
C ASP A 44 -6.56 10.81 13.61
N LEU A 45 -6.74 11.99 13.01
CA LEU A 45 -6.98 13.24 13.78
C LEU A 45 -8.25 13.15 14.63
N GLY A 46 -9.36 12.65 14.05
CA GLY A 46 -10.61 12.48 14.80
C GLY A 46 -10.47 11.58 16.02
N ARG A 47 -9.75 10.48 15.90
CA ARG A 47 -9.44 9.61 17.06
C ARG A 47 -8.66 10.34 18.15
N VAL A 48 -7.69 11.16 17.75
CA VAL A 48 -6.93 11.98 18.70
C VAL A 48 -7.84 13.03 19.36
N ALA A 49 -8.69 13.70 18.59
CA ALA A 49 -9.64 14.66 19.13
C ALA A 49 -10.57 14.00 20.16
N CYS A 50 -11.17 12.85 19.82
CA CYS A 50 -12.01 12.07 20.75
C CYS A 50 -11.24 11.62 22.00
N MET A 51 -9.99 11.19 21.85
CA MET A 51 -9.12 10.84 22.99
C MET A 51 -8.90 12.02 23.93
N LEU A 52 -8.78 13.24 23.41
CA LEU A 52 -8.51 14.44 24.21
C LEU A 52 -9.75 15.05 24.82
N THR A 53 -10.92 14.91 24.16
CA THR A 53 -12.20 15.45 24.65
C THR A 53 -12.99 14.46 25.50
N GLY A 54 -12.61 13.18 25.50
CA GLY A 54 -13.38 12.12 26.16
C GLY A 54 -14.64 11.71 25.42
N GLU A 55 -14.86 12.21 24.20
CA GLU A 55 -16.02 11.84 23.39
C GLU A 55 -15.84 10.49 22.70
N GLU A 56 -16.90 9.67 22.70
CA GLU A 56 -16.93 8.44 21.90
C GLU A 56 -17.62 8.71 20.58
N ARG A 57 -16.87 8.61 19.47
CA ARG A 57 -17.41 8.72 18.11
C ARG A 57 -16.95 7.55 17.27
N ASN A 58 -17.89 6.98 16.52
CA ASN A 58 -17.67 5.83 15.67
C ASN A 58 -18.05 6.18 14.22
N GLY A 59 -17.28 5.70 13.28
CA GLY A 59 -17.51 6.01 11.87
C GLY A 59 -16.64 7.15 11.32
N THR A 60 -16.43 7.10 10.00
CA THR A 60 -15.50 8.03 9.33
C THR A 60 -15.98 9.48 9.37
N ALA A 61 -17.28 9.70 9.18
CA ALA A 61 -17.85 11.06 9.13
C ALA A 61 -17.78 11.74 10.51
N GLU A 62 -18.15 11.01 11.56
CA GLU A 62 -18.13 11.53 12.94
C GLU A 62 -16.71 11.85 13.41
N LEU A 63 -15.75 10.95 13.11
CA LEU A 63 -14.33 11.17 13.41
C LEU A 63 -13.79 12.39 12.65
N LEU A 64 -14.19 12.58 11.38
CA LEU A 64 -13.78 13.73 10.63
C LEU A 64 -14.36 15.02 11.21
N GLY A 65 -15.64 14.99 11.66
CA GLY A 65 -16.24 16.11 12.39
C GLY A 65 -15.49 16.47 13.66
N ALA A 66 -15.08 15.46 14.46
CA ALA A 66 -14.24 15.67 15.63
C ALA A 66 -12.88 16.29 15.27
N ALA A 67 -12.25 15.82 14.18
CA ALA A 67 -10.99 16.38 13.70
C ALA A 67 -11.10 17.86 13.32
N LEU A 68 -12.19 18.26 12.70
CA LEU A 68 -12.45 19.66 12.30
C LEU A 68 -12.85 20.56 13.47
N ALA A 69 -13.53 20.02 14.48
CA ALA A 69 -13.97 20.78 15.65
C ALA A 69 -12.84 21.05 16.67
N TYR A 70 -11.79 20.22 16.66
CA TYR A 70 -10.74 20.30 17.68
C TYR A 70 -9.78 21.49 17.45
N PRO A 71 -9.41 22.26 18.52
CA PRO A 71 -8.52 23.42 18.41
C PRO A 71 -7.03 22.98 18.37
N TRP A 72 -6.56 22.46 17.24
CA TRP A 72 -5.20 21.93 17.05
C TRP A 72 -4.08 22.91 17.43
N HIS A 73 -4.32 24.19 17.31
CA HIS A 73 -3.36 25.25 17.65
C HIS A 73 -3.10 25.38 19.16
N GLU A 74 -3.92 24.78 19.99
CA GLU A 74 -3.74 24.76 21.46
C GLU A 74 -2.81 23.63 21.91
N LEU A 75 -2.51 22.66 21.05
CA LEU A 75 -1.64 21.56 21.42
C LEU A 75 -0.22 22.03 21.73
N ARG A 76 0.33 21.49 22.80
CA ARG A 76 1.71 21.72 23.25
C ARG A 76 2.44 20.37 23.37
N LYS A 77 3.78 20.43 23.45
CA LYS A 77 4.63 19.24 23.53
C LYS A 77 4.19 18.22 24.59
N PRO A 78 3.81 18.59 25.81
CA PRO A 78 3.36 17.61 26.80
C PRO A 78 2.15 16.81 26.32
N THR A 79 1.15 17.47 25.75
CA THR A 79 -0.06 16.83 25.23
C THR A 79 0.26 15.89 24.06
N VAL A 80 1.12 16.32 23.12
CA VAL A 80 1.56 15.46 22.00
C VAL A 80 2.31 14.22 22.51
N THR A 81 3.09 14.36 23.58
CA THR A 81 3.78 13.24 24.22
C THR A 81 2.77 12.26 24.86
N LEU A 82 1.77 12.77 25.57
CA LEU A 82 0.71 11.95 26.16
C LEU A 82 -0.11 11.21 25.09
N ILE A 83 -0.47 11.88 23.99
CA ILE A 83 -1.12 11.23 22.85
C ILE A 83 -0.31 10.02 22.39
N LEU A 84 0.99 10.19 22.13
CA LEU A 84 1.84 9.10 21.67
C LEU A 84 1.93 7.95 22.67
N SER A 85 2.02 8.28 23.96
CA SER A 85 2.01 7.31 25.04
C SER A 85 0.71 6.49 25.06
N GLN A 86 -0.45 7.15 25.06
CA GLN A 86 -1.76 6.49 25.05
C GLN A 86 -1.99 5.62 23.82
N LEU A 87 -1.54 6.06 22.63
CA LEU A 87 -1.65 5.27 21.40
C LEU A 87 -0.88 3.94 21.50
N THR A 88 0.21 3.91 22.24
CA THR A 88 1.08 2.72 22.34
C THR A 88 0.80 1.84 23.55
N MET A 89 0.09 2.35 24.55
CA MET A 89 -0.32 1.59 25.74
C MET A 89 -1.34 0.49 25.37
N PRO A 90 -1.33 -0.64 26.08
CA PRO A 90 -2.43 -1.60 26.01
C PRO A 90 -3.76 -0.91 26.33
N LYS A 91 -4.81 -1.32 25.68
CA LYS A 91 -6.16 -0.80 25.92
C LYS A 91 -6.71 -1.34 27.25
N ALA A 92 -7.63 -0.60 27.85
CA ALA A 92 -8.27 -0.99 29.11
C ALA A 92 -9.03 -2.33 29.02
N ASP A 93 -9.47 -2.72 27.81
CA ASP A 93 -10.13 -4.01 27.52
C ASP A 93 -9.15 -5.18 27.32
N GLY A 94 -7.86 -4.99 27.62
CA GLY A 94 -6.79 -5.97 27.40
C GLY A 94 -6.28 -6.03 25.95
N GLY A 95 -6.83 -5.21 25.04
CA GLY A 95 -6.38 -5.11 23.66
C GLY A 95 -4.97 -4.51 23.56
N LYS A 96 -4.23 -4.92 22.50
CA LYS A 96 -2.90 -4.34 22.23
C LYS A 96 -3.03 -2.87 21.80
N GLY A 97 -2.12 -2.03 22.28
CA GLY A 97 -1.95 -0.68 21.76
C GLY A 97 -1.60 -0.66 20.27
N TYR A 98 -1.61 0.50 19.65
CA TYR A 98 -1.23 0.62 18.26
C TYR A 98 0.23 0.22 18.02
N THR A 99 0.48 -0.39 16.86
CA THR A 99 1.86 -0.63 16.42
C THR A 99 2.62 0.69 16.27
N ALA A 100 3.94 0.65 16.42
CA ALA A 100 4.79 1.83 16.21
C ALA A 100 4.52 2.52 14.85
N ALA A 101 4.27 1.76 13.79
CA ALA A 101 3.94 2.30 12.46
C ALA A 101 2.60 3.08 12.47
N THR A 102 1.58 2.54 13.13
CA THR A 102 0.28 3.21 13.26
C THR A 102 0.37 4.45 14.14
N ALA A 103 1.01 4.34 15.29
CA ALA A 103 1.19 5.47 16.21
C ALA A 103 1.98 6.62 15.54
N ASN A 104 3.04 6.29 14.79
CA ASN A 104 3.83 7.29 14.04
C ASN A 104 3.03 7.91 12.89
N ARG A 105 2.11 7.18 12.25
CA ARG A 105 1.21 7.75 11.24
C ARG A 105 0.25 8.75 11.89
N VAL A 106 -0.35 8.41 13.03
CA VAL A 106 -1.21 9.34 13.80
C VAL A 106 -0.42 10.58 14.21
N LEU A 107 0.80 10.41 14.73
CA LEU A 107 1.68 11.52 15.06
C LEU A 107 2.00 12.41 13.85
N SER A 108 2.14 11.83 12.66
CA SER A 108 2.33 12.57 11.41
C SER A 108 1.09 13.41 11.04
N ALA A 109 -0.11 12.89 11.28
CA ALA A 109 -1.34 13.66 11.09
C ALA A 109 -1.43 14.86 12.06
N VAL A 110 -1.12 14.65 13.34
CA VAL A 110 -1.06 15.72 14.37
C VAL A 110 -0.03 16.80 13.98
N ARG A 111 1.18 16.38 13.54
CA ARG A 111 2.20 17.34 13.06
C ARG A 111 1.74 18.11 11.84
N GLY A 112 0.98 17.47 10.94
CA GLY A 112 0.41 18.14 9.77
C GLY A 112 -0.60 19.23 10.15
N ALA A 113 -1.49 18.95 11.09
CA ALA A 113 -2.44 19.93 11.61
C ALA A 113 -1.73 21.08 12.36
N LEU A 114 -0.70 20.76 13.18
CA LEU A 114 0.12 21.76 13.86
C LEU A 114 0.89 22.64 12.87
N LYS A 115 1.39 22.07 11.77
CA LYS A 115 2.06 22.84 10.71
C LYS A 115 1.11 23.81 10.05
N ALA A 116 -0.11 23.36 9.71
CA ALA A 116 -1.13 24.22 9.14
C ALA A 116 -1.56 25.34 10.13
N ALA A 117 -1.62 25.05 11.43
CA ALA A 117 -1.88 26.05 12.45
C ALA A 117 -0.76 27.10 12.54
N TRP A 118 0.48 26.68 12.41
CA TRP A 118 1.64 27.56 12.39
C TRP A 118 1.68 28.41 11.11
N GLU A 119 1.42 27.85 9.95
CA GLU A 119 1.33 28.57 8.67
C GLU A 119 0.18 29.59 8.63
N GLN A 120 -0.79 29.47 9.55
CA GLN A 120 -1.91 30.40 9.75
C GLN A 120 -1.67 31.37 10.92
N ASP A 121 -0.47 31.47 11.45
CA ASP A 121 -0.10 32.31 12.61
C ASP A 121 -0.96 32.04 13.88
N ARG A 122 -1.55 30.83 14.02
CA ARG A 122 -2.39 30.44 15.17
C ARG A 122 -1.59 29.82 16.32
N ILE A 123 -0.36 29.41 16.09
CA ILE A 123 0.59 28.91 17.10
C ILE A 123 1.95 29.54 16.88
N ASP A 124 2.59 29.95 17.96
CA ASP A 124 3.91 30.55 17.92
C ASP A 124 4.98 29.52 17.45
N THR A 125 6.01 30.01 16.78
CA THR A 125 7.07 29.19 16.17
C THR A 125 7.78 28.32 17.22
N LYS A 126 8.02 28.84 18.42
CA LYS A 126 8.72 28.10 19.49
C LYS A 126 7.86 26.95 20.02
N ASP A 127 6.58 27.19 20.23
CA ASP A 127 5.64 26.17 20.68
C ASP A 127 5.38 25.11 19.60
N TYR A 128 5.25 25.54 18.34
CA TYR A 128 5.18 24.63 17.20
C TYR A 128 6.40 23.70 17.14
N GLN A 129 7.60 24.27 17.13
CA GLN A 129 8.83 23.46 17.04
C GLN A 129 8.98 22.49 18.21
N ARG A 130 8.61 22.92 19.42
CA ARG A 130 8.57 22.04 20.61
C ARG A 130 7.58 20.90 20.44
N ALA A 131 6.35 21.19 19.97
CA ALA A 131 5.31 20.18 19.81
C ALA A 131 5.71 19.13 18.77
N ILE A 132 6.26 19.52 17.61
CA ILE A 132 6.68 18.58 16.58
C ILE A 132 7.98 17.82 16.90
N SER A 133 8.75 18.27 17.92
CA SER A 133 10.01 17.61 18.34
C SER A 133 9.80 16.27 19.06
N VAL A 134 8.57 15.89 19.39
CA VAL A 134 8.24 14.57 19.96
C VAL A 134 8.73 13.50 18.99
N LYS A 135 9.61 12.61 19.44
CA LYS A 135 10.23 11.59 18.57
C LYS A 135 9.25 10.48 18.23
N ASN A 136 9.42 9.90 17.05
CA ASN A 136 8.68 8.71 16.66
C ASN A 136 8.95 7.54 17.59
N THR A 137 7.93 6.74 17.87
CA THR A 137 8.08 5.47 18.59
C THR A 137 8.96 4.53 17.78
N ARG A 138 9.99 3.97 18.43
CA ARG A 138 10.82 2.94 17.84
C ARG A 138 10.10 1.60 17.91
N GLY A 139 10.08 0.88 16.82
CA GLY A 139 9.59 -0.49 16.73
C GLY A 139 10.10 -1.08 15.42
N LYS A 140 10.56 -2.31 15.48
CA LYS A 140 10.80 -3.13 14.28
C LYS A 140 9.66 -4.15 14.21
N PRO A 141 8.48 -3.78 13.70
CA PRO A 141 7.46 -4.79 13.45
C PRO A 141 8.07 -5.79 12.47
N LEU A 142 7.90 -7.07 12.76
CA LEU A 142 8.14 -8.09 11.74
C LEU A 142 7.34 -7.68 10.50
N PRO A 143 7.93 -7.74 9.30
CA PRO A 143 7.22 -7.42 8.09
C PRO A 143 5.94 -8.25 8.03
N ALA A 144 4.77 -7.62 8.00
CA ALA A 144 3.50 -8.33 7.85
C ALA A 144 3.51 -9.10 6.52
N GLY A 145 3.05 -10.35 6.54
CA GLY A 145 3.02 -11.24 5.39
C GLY A 145 4.35 -11.99 5.17
N ARG A 146 4.35 -12.86 4.18
CA ARG A 146 5.48 -13.74 3.83
C ARG A 146 5.66 -13.84 2.31
N ALA A 147 6.77 -14.36 1.84
CA ALA A 147 6.85 -14.86 0.48
C ALA A 147 6.17 -16.23 0.42
N LEU A 148 5.50 -16.51 -0.68
CA LEU A 148 4.99 -17.84 -1.01
C LEU A 148 6.17 -18.71 -1.46
N ASP A 149 6.10 -19.98 -1.16
CA ASP A 149 7.01 -20.93 -1.77
C ASP A 149 6.56 -21.32 -3.20
N PRO A 150 7.43 -21.92 -4.01
CA PRO A 150 7.10 -22.30 -5.38
C PRO A 150 5.90 -23.27 -5.47
N GLY A 151 5.73 -24.16 -4.49
CA GLY A 151 4.61 -25.08 -4.41
C GLY A 151 3.28 -24.34 -4.19
N GLU A 152 3.29 -23.32 -3.34
CA GLU A 152 2.10 -22.48 -3.10
C GLU A 152 1.70 -21.67 -4.33
N VAL A 153 2.66 -21.13 -5.08
CA VAL A 153 2.39 -20.45 -6.35
C VAL A 153 1.77 -21.42 -7.36
N ALA A 154 2.33 -22.63 -7.48
CA ALA A 154 1.78 -23.68 -8.34
C ALA A 154 0.37 -24.10 -7.91
N ALA A 155 0.11 -24.26 -6.61
CA ALA A 155 -1.21 -24.60 -6.07
C ALA A 155 -2.26 -23.50 -6.35
N LEU A 156 -1.86 -22.21 -6.27
CA LEU A 156 -2.75 -21.10 -6.66
C LEU A 156 -3.12 -21.16 -8.14
N MET A 157 -2.15 -21.40 -9.01
CA MET A 157 -2.39 -21.52 -10.46
C MET A 157 -3.29 -22.72 -10.75
N ALA A 158 -3.06 -23.87 -10.10
CA ALA A 158 -3.90 -25.05 -10.22
C ALA A 158 -5.35 -24.81 -9.75
N ALA A 159 -5.53 -24.08 -8.65
CA ALA A 159 -6.86 -23.70 -8.17
C ALA A 159 -7.59 -22.76 -9.13
N CYS A 160 -6.88 -21.93 -9.87
CA CYS A 160 -7.46 -21.10 -10.93
C CYS A 160 -7.82 -21.96 -12.16
N ALA A 161 -6.94 -22.85 -12.59
CA ALA A 161 -7.15 -23.73 -13.74
C ALA A 161 -8.29 -24.73 -13.51
N ALA A 162 -8.54 -25.15 -12.28
CA ALA A 162 -9.67 -26.03 -11.92
C ALA A 162 -11.04 -25.34 -12.03
N ASP A 163 -11.10 -24.04 -12.18
CA ASP A 163 -12.34 -23.27 -12.38
C ASP A 163 -12.55 -23.01 -13.89
N PRO A 164 -13.46 -23.74 -14.57
CA PRO A 164 -13.67 -23.61 -16.01
C PRO A 164 -14.41 -22.33 -16.42
N THR A 165 -14.83 -21.52 -15.45
CA THR A 165 -15.55 -20.28 -15.73
C THR A 165 -14.59 -19.14 -16.14
N PRO A 166 -15.08 -18.07 -16.76
CA PRO A 166 -14.29 -16.88 -17.05
C PRO A 166 -13.54 -16.31 -15.82
N ALA A 167 -14.06 -16.57 -14.60
CA ALA A 167 -13.38 -16.15 -13.37
C ALA A 167 -12.08 -16.93 -13.12
N GLY A 168 -12.00 -18.19 -13.52
CA GLY A 168 -10.78 -19.00 -13.45
C GLY A 168 -9.65 -18.41 -14.26
N ALA A 169 -9.87 -18.14 -15.54
CA ALA A 169 -8.90 -17.55 -16.44
C ALA A 169 -8.46 -16.13 -15.97
N ARG A 170 -9.45 -15.29 -15.60
CA ARG A 170 -9.13 -13.97 -15.03
C ARG A 170 -8.26 -14.06 -13.78
N ASP A 171 -8.60 -14.94 -12.85
CA ASP A 171 -7.89 -15.05 -11.59
C ASP A 171 -6.49 -15.64 -11.80
N ALA A 172 -6.31 -16.56 -12.77
CA ALA A 172 -5.01 -17.06 -13.19
C ALA A 172 -4.12 -15.92 -13.72
N ALA A 173 -4.65 -15.10 -14.63
CA ALA A 173 -3.93 -13.95 -15.16
C ALA A 173 -3.59 -12.91 -14.06
N LEU A 174 -4.52 -12.63 -13.13
CA LEU A 174 -4.28 -11.74 -11.98
C LEU A 174 -3.15 -12.26 -11.07
N VAL A 175 -3.15 -13.55 -10.75
CA VAL A 175 -2.09 -14.18 -9.94
C VAL A 175 -0.77 -14.16 -10.67
N ALA A 176 -0.75 -14.58 -11.94
CA ALA A 176 0.44 -14.66 -12.76
C ALA A 176 1.11 -13.30 -12.96
N VAL A 177 0.35 -12.26 -13.33
CA VAL A 177 0.87 -10.90 -13.49
C VAL A 177 1.26 -10.28 -12.13
N GLY A 178 0.45 -10.50 -11.09
CA GLY A 178 0.75 -10.03 -9.75
C GLY A 178 2.08 -10.57 -9.21
N TYR A 179 2.36 -11.85 -9.48
CA TYR A 179 3.61 -12.53 -9.12
C TYR A 179 4.76 -12.15 -10.04
N SER A 180 4.60 -12.21 -11.37
CA SER A 180 5.71 -12.05 -12.31
C SER A 180 6.14 -10.59 -12.55
N CYS A 181 5.24 -9.63 -12.32
CA CYS A 181 5.50 -8.21 -12.52
C CYS A 181 5.64 -7.42 -11.21
N GLY A 182 5.36 -8.03 -10.07
CA GLY A 182 5.50 -7.41 -8.75
C GLY A 182 4.66 -6.14 -8.55
N LEU A 183 3.50 -6.03 -9.22
CA LEU A 183 2.65 -4.85 -9.18
C LEU A 183 1.98 -4.64 -7.82
N ARG A 184 1.73 -3.37 -7.46
CA ARG A 184 0.83 -3.07 -6.35
C ARG A 184 -0.60 -3.44 -6.72
N ARG A 185 -1.39 -3.86 -5.74
CA ARG A 185 -2.80 -4.23 -5.94
C ARG A 185 -3.59 -3.17 -6.73
N ALA A 186 -3.37 -1.89 -6.42
CA ALA A 186 -4.06 -0.80 -7.10
C ALA A 186 -3.57 -0.59 -8.54
N GLU A 187 -2.27 -0.78 -8.79
CA GLU A 187 -1.68 -0.71 -10.13
C GLU A 187 -2.24 -1.83 -11.01
N LEU A 188 -2.26 -3.06 -10.51
CA LEU A 188 -2.74 -4.22 -11.26
C LEU A 188 -4.19 -4.07 -11.73
N VAL A 189 -5.09 -3.59 -10.89
CA VAL A 189 -6.50 -3.42 -11.27
C VAL A 189 -6.77 -2.14 -12.08
N ALA A 190 -5.82 -1.23 -12.15
CA ALA A 190 -5.91 -0.02 -12.96
C ALA A 190 -5.44 -0.22 -14.39
N LEU A 191 -4.73 -1.31 -14.71
CA LEU A 191 -4.26 -1.60 -16.05
C LEU A 191 -5.42 -1.64 -17.06
N THR A 192 -5.16 -1.09 -18.25
CA THR A 192 -6.05 -1.13 -19.41
C THR A 192 -5.47 -2.04 -20.49
N LEU A 193 -6.25 -2.36 -21.51
CA LEU A 193 -5.74 -3.08 -22.69
C LEU A 193 -4.60 -2.31 -23.39
N ALA A 194 -4.69 -1.00 -23.44
CA ALA A 194 -3.67 -0.15 -24.07
C ALA A 194 -2.31 -0.18 -23.34
N ASP A 195 -2.31 -0.57 -22.06
CA ASP A 195 -1.08 -0.70 -21.27
C ASP A 195 -0.31 -2.00 -21.53
N TYR A 196 -0.91 -2.97 -22.25
CA TYR A 196 -0.31 -4.27 -22.52
C TYR A 196 0.04 -4.45 -23.98
N ASP A 197 1.30 -4.74 -24.26
CA ASP A 197 1.78 -5.17 -25.56
C ASP A 197 1.96 -6.70 -25.58
N PRO A 198 1.08 -7.46 -26.25
CA PRO A 198 1.17 -8.91 -26.30
C PRO A 198 2.40 -9.42 -27.08
N ALA A 199 2.96 -8.65 -28.00
CA ALA A 199 4.12 -9.05 -28.78
C ALA A 199 5.39 -9.09 -27.93
N THR A 200 5.54 -8.12 -27.03
CA THR A 200 6.71 -8.00 -26.15
C THR A 200 6.43 -8.46 -24.72
N GLY A 201 5.18 -8.62 -24.33
CA GLY A 201 4.74 -8.87 -22.96
C GLY A 201 4.92 -7.67 -22.04
N ALA A 202 5.18 -6.48 -22.60
CA ALA A 202 5.37 -5.25 -21.84
C ALA A 202 4.05 -4.77 -21.23
N LEU A 203 4.11 -4.34 -20.00
CA LEU A 203 3.01 -3.71 -19.25
C LEU A 203 3.48 -2.33 -18.78
N THR A 204 2.85 -1.27 -19.25
CA THR A 204 3.12 0.10 -18.82
C THR A 204 2.30 0.44 -17.59
N VAL A 205 2.95 0.85 -16.52
CA VAL A 205 2.31 1.27 -15.26
C VAL A 205 2.43 2.79 -15.15
N GLU A 206 1.40 3.51 -15.56
CA GLU A 206 1.43 4.97 -15.63
C GLU A 206 1.35 5.67 -14.27
N HIS A 207 0.68 5.08 -13.28
CA HIS A 207 0.39 5.72 -11.99
C HIS A 207 1.05 5.01 -10.82
N GLY A 208 2.39 5.09 -10.76
CA GLY A 208 3.16 4.67 -9.59
C GLY A 208 3.09 5.69 -8.44
N LYS A 209 3.46 5.29 -7.22
CA LYS A 209 3.66 6.21 -6.09
C LYS A 209 4.78 7.21 -6.46
N GLY A 210 4.43 8.48 -6.69
CA GLY A 210 5.38 9.53 -7.10
C GLY A 210 5.33 9.90 -8.57
N ASP A 211 4.28 9.47 -9.30
CA ASP A 211 3.96 9.89 -10.68
C ASP A 211 5.02 9.51 -11.75
N LYS A 212 5.78 8.46 -11.51
CA LYS A 212 6.75 7.92 -12.48
C LYS A 212 6.18 6.67 -13.13
N ALA A 213 5.99 6.74 -14.45
CA ALA A 213 5.67 5.58 -15.26
C ALA A 213 6.84 4.58 -15.24
N ARG A 214 6.53 3.29 -15.33
CA ARG A 214 7.52 2.23 -15.51
C ARG A 214 6.96 1.10 -16.34
N THR A 215 7.84 0.40 -17.04
CA THR A 215 7.49 -0.81 -17.77
C THR A 215 7.92 -2.04 -16.98
N VAL A 216 7.04 -3.03 -16.91
CA VAL A 216 7.30 -4.38 -16.40
C VAL A 216 6.92 -5.39 -17.48
N TYR A 217 7.30 -6.65 -17.32
CA TYR A 217 7.12 -7.63 -18.38
C TYR A 217 6.44 -8.89 -17.87
N ALA A 218 5.29 -9.22 -18.44
CA ALA A 218 4.66 -10.53 -18.32
C ALA A 218 5.31 -11.48 -19.32
N LYS A 219 6.08 -12.46 -18.84
CA LYS A 219 6.79 -13.44 -19.66
C LYS A 219 6.40 -14.85 -19.26
N ASN A 220 6.68 -15.81 -20.15
CA ASN A 220 6.42 -17.22 -19.91
C ASN A 220 4.96 -17.46 -19.49
N GLY A 221 4.66 -18.30 -18.52
CA GLY A 221 3.31 -18.61 -18.09
C GLY A 221 2.44 -17.40 -17.68
N ALA A 222 3.02 -16.22 -17.43
CA ALA A 222 2.23 -15.02 -17.20
C ALA A 222 1.69 -14.43 -18.51
N ALA A 223 2.45 -14.53 -19.61
CA ALA A 223 1.96 -14.17 -20.94
C ALA A 223 0.86 -15.15 -21.39
N ASP A 224 1.06 -16.44 -21.13
CA ASP A 224 0.08 -17.49 -21.48
C ASP A 224 -1.24 -17.27 -20.73
N ALA A 225 -1.18 -17.04 -19.43
CA ALA A 225 -2.38 -16.77 -18.62
C ALA A 225 -3.10 -15.48 -19.03
N LEU A 226 -2.35 -14.45 -19.47
CA LEU A 226 -2.95 -13.24 -20.04
C LEU A 226 -3.61 -13.53 -21.38
N ALA A 227 -2.99 -14.31 -22.25
CA ALA A 227 -3.56 -14.67 -23.54
C ALA A 227 -4.89 -15.41 -23.37
N ASP A 228 -4.95 -16.42 -22.50
CA ASP A 228 -6.18 -17.14 -22.18
C ASP A 228 -7.29 -16.20 -21.64
N TRP A 229 -6.92 -15.27 -20.78
CA TRP A 229 -7.87 -14.28 -20.27
C TRP A 229 -8.36 -13.33 -21.36
N LEU A 230 -7.47 -12.86 -22.24
CA LEU A 230 -7.81 -11.92 -23.30
C LEU A 230 -8.78 -12.52 -24.34
N VAL A 231 -8.67 -13.82 -24.62
CA VAL A 231 -9.66 -14.52 -25.47
C VAL A 231 -11.08 -14.38 -24.92
N ILE A 232 -11.24 -14.47 -23.59
CA ILE A 232 -12.54 -14.35 -22.92
C ILE A 232 -12.95 -12.88 -22.76
N ARG A 233 -12.01 -12.04 -22.41
CA ARG A 233 -12.25 -10.61 -22.15
C ARG A 233 -12.61 -9.85 -23.42
N GLY A 234 -12.06 -10.23 -24.57
CA GLY A 234 -12.24 -9.58 -25.86
C GLY A 234 -11.43 -8.27 -25.99
N GLU A 235 -11.56 -7.64 -27.14
CA GLU A 235 -10.74 -6.51 -27.60
C GLU A 235 -11.35 -5.13 -27.30
N GLU A 236 -12.54 -5.07 -26.68
CA GLU A 236 -13.19 -3.79 -26.36
C GLU A 236 -12.25 -2.92 -25.49
N PRO A 237 -12.01 -1.64 -25.86
CA PRO A 237 -11.14 -0.74 -25.10
C PRO A 237 -11.59 -0.59 -23.63
N GLY A 238 -10.65 -0.50 -22.71
CA GLY A 238 -10.94 -0.30 -21.29
C GLY A 238 -10.07 -1.16 -20.39
N ALA A 239 -10.54 -1.44 -19.16
CA ALA A 239 -9.77 -2.14 -18.15
C ALA A 239 -9.30 -3.53 -18.61
N LEU A 240 -8.04 -3.87 -18.35
CA LEU A 240 -7.46 -5.19 -18.61
C LEU A 240 -8.15 -6.28 -17.77
N PHE A 241 -8.38 -5.99 -16.49
CA PHE A 241 -9.06 -6.88 -15.57
C PHE A 241 -10.43 -6.35 -15.19
N VAL A 242 -11.45 -7.13 -15.50
CA VAL A 242 -12.86 -6.74 -15.36
C VAL A 242 -13.61 -7.68 -14.39
N PRO A 243 -14.72 -7.22 -13.79
CA PRO A 243 -15.59 -8.10 -13.01
C PRO A 243 -16.19 -9.21 -13.86
N VAL A 244 -16.22 -10.42 -13.29
CA VAL A 244 -16.99 -11.55 -13.80
C VAL A 244 -18.16 -11.73 -12.86
N HIS A 245 -19.38 -11.70 -13.40
CA HIS A 245 -20.62 -11.87 -12.65
C HIS A 245 -20.95 -13.35 -12.40
N LYS A 246 -21.89 -13.60 -11.49
CA LYS A 246 -22.45 -14.92 -11.30
C LYS A 246 -23.12 -15.38 -12.61
N GLY A 247 -22.67 -16.49 -13.17
CA GLY A 247 -23.09 -16.94 -14.51
C GLY A 247 -22.09 -16.65 -15.63
N GLY A 248 -20.96 -16.05 -15.34
CA GLY A 248 -19.83 -15.92 -16.28
C GLY A 248 -19.84 -14.66 -17.15
N ALA A 249 -20.89 -13.85 -17.13
CA ALA A 249 -20.92 -12.59 -17.88
C ALA A 249 -19.88 -11.61 -17.37
N ILE A 250 -19.24 -10.88 -18.28
CA ILE A 250 -18.25 -9.83 -17.98
C ILE A 250 -18.85 -8.45 -18.25
N THR A 251 -18.30 -7.42 -17.57
CA THR A 251 -18.64 -6.01 -17.83
C THR A 251 -17.35 -5.22 -17.95
N ILE A 252 -17.18 -4.49 -19.06
CA ILE A 252 -15.96 -3.71 -19.31
C ILE A 252 -15.93 -2.46 -18.43
N ARG A 253 -15.52 -2.67 -17.19
CA ARG A 253 -15.23 -1.64 -16.19
C ARG A 253 -14.08 -2.10 -15.31
N PRO A 254 -13.32 -1.19 -14.68
CA PRO A 254 -12.23 -1.58 -13.79
C PRO A 254 -12.72 -2.47 -12.65
N MET A 255 -11.98 -3.53 -12.36
CA MET A 255 -12.14 -4.32 -11.16
C MET A 255 -11.67 -3.51 -9.94
N THR A 256 -12.38 -3.57 -8.82
CA THR A 256 -11.92 -2.90 -7.62
C THR A 256 -10.76 -3.67 -6.97
N ALA A 257 -9.86 -2.94 -6.30
CA ALA A 257 -8.79 -3.56 -5.52
C ALA A 257 -9.33 -4.51 -4.41
N GLN A 258 -10.55 -4.26 -3.92
CA GLN A 258 -11.20 -5.14 -2.94
C GLN A 258 -11.73 -6.42 -3.59
N ALA A 259 -12.27 -6.32 -4.81
CA ALA A 259 -12.72 -7.49 -5.57
C ALA A 259 -11.53 -8.41 -5.92
N PHE A 260 -10.38 -7.84 -6.32
CA PHE A 260 -9.14 -8.61 -6.50
C PHE A 260 -8.71 -9.32 -5.21
N TYR A 261 -8.71 -8.60 -4.08
CA TYR A 261 -8.40 -9.22 -2.78
C TYR A 261 -9.32 -10.40 -2.46
N GLY A 262 -10.63 -10.23 -2.70
CA GLY A 262 -11.61 -11.31 -2.49
C GLY A 262 -11.38 -12.52 -3.40
N ALA A 263 -11.12 -12.29 -4.69
CA ALA A 263 -10.79 -13.34 -5.65
C ALA A 263 -9.53 -14.10 -5.21
N LEU A 264 -8.46 -13.39 -4.86
CA LEU A 264 -7.21 -14.00 -4.41
C LEU A 264 -7.39 -14.82 -3.12
N ARG A 265 -8.16 -14.32 -2.15
CA ARG A 265 -8.50 -15.06 -0.92
C ARG A 265 -9.28 -16.35 -1.23
N LYS A 266 -10.25 -16.30 -2.14
CA LYS A 266 -10.97 -17.49 -2.60
C LYS A 266 -10.01 -18.54 -3.16
N ARG A 267 -9.10 -18.15 -4.05
CA ARG A 267 -8.11 -19.05 -4.66
C ARG A 267 -7.14 -19.60 -3.64
N GLY A 268 -6.72 -18.78 -2.66
CA GLY A 268 -5.88 -19.25 -1.56
C GLY A 268 -6.53 -20.34 -0.72
N ILE A 269 -7.80 -20.17 -0.36
CA ILE A 269 -8.56 -21.19 0.37
C ILE A 269 -8.65 -22.48 -0.45
N GLN A 270 -8.96 -22.39 -1.75
CA GLN A 270 -9.02 -23.52 -2.67
C GLN A 270 -7.67 -24.24 -2.82
N ALA A 271 -6.57 -23.50 -2.78
CA ALA A 271 -5.21 -24.00 -2.85
C ALA A 271 -4.66 -24.50 -1.50
N GLY A 272 -5.44 -24.43 -0.41
CA GLY A 272 -4.98 -24.82 0.93
C GLY A 272 -3.96 -23.86 1.55
N ILE A 273 -3.85 -22.63 1.04
CA ILE A 273 -2.89 -21.64 1.51
C ILE A 273 -3.52 -20.77 2.58
N ALA A 274 -3.00 -20.86 3.80
CA ALA A 274 -3.44 -20.02 4.90
C ALA A 274 -2.85 -18.60 4.77
N ASP A 275 -3.65 -17.62 5.17
CA ASP A 275 -3.26 -16.23 5.42
C ASP A 275 -2.25 -15.61 4.45
N PHE A 276 -2.65 -15.44 3.19
CA PHE A 276 -1.88 -14.67 2.24
C PHE A 276 -2.67 -13.51 1.61
N SER A 277 -1.95 -12.55 1.05
CA SER A 277 -2.49 -11.30 0.53
C SER A 277 -1.85 -10.94 -0.82
N PRO A 278 -2.46 -10.04 -1.61
CA PRO A 278 -1.82 -9.52 -2.84
C PRO A 278 -0.41 -8.94 -2.62
N HIS A 279 -0.12 -8.44 -1.42
CA HIS A 279 1.21 -7.93 -1.11
C HIS A 279 2.26 -9.05 -1.01
N ASP A 280 1.83 -10.26 -0.66
CA ASP A 280 2.71 -11.41 -0.56
C ASP A 280 3.14 -11.92 -1.94
N LEU A 281 2.28 -11.84 -2.98
CA LEU A 281 2.71 -12.07 -4.37
C LEU A 281 3.84 -11.12 -4.77
N ARG A 282 3.70 -9.84 -4.47
CA ARG A 282 4.73 -8.85 -4.76
C ARG A 282 6.00 -9.07 -3.93
N ARG A 283 5.87 -9.58 -2.71
CA ARG A 283 6.99 -9.97 -1.85
C ARG A 283 7.71 -11.18 -2.43
N THR A 284 6.96 -12.18 -2.88
CA THR A 284 7.47 -13.38 -3.53
C THR A 284 8.25 -13.01 -4.79
N PHE A 285 7.70 -12.15 -5.66
CA PHE A 285 8.40 -11.59 -6.82
C PHE A 285 9.77 -11.04 -6.45
N ALA A 286 9.84 -10.17 -5.42
CA ALA A 286 11.10 -9.56 -5.03
C ALA A 286 12.10 -10.58 -4.49
N SER A 287 11.65 -11.48 -3.59
CA SER A 287 12.50 -12.50 -3.00
C SER A 287 13.04 -13.45 -4.06
N ASP A 288 12.17 -13.95 -4.96
CA ASP A 288 12.55 -14.92 -5.99
C ASP A 288 13.52 -14.34 -7.02
N LEU A 289 13.31 -13.08 -7.44
CA LEU A 289 14.25 -12.42 -8.34
C LEU A 289 15.61 -12.24 -7.70
N LEU A 290 15.64 -11.78 -6.45
CA LEU A 290 16.88 -11.64 -5.70
C LEU A 290 17.56 -13.01 -5.51
N ASP A 291 16.82 -14.07 -5.18
CA ASP A 291 17.36 -15.42 -5.00
C ASP A 291 17.91 -16.01 -6.31
N LYS A 292 17.34 -15.60 -7.46
CA LYS A 292 17.84 -15.94 -8.80
C LYS A 292 18.98 -15.05 -9.26
N GLY A 293 19.49 -14.15 -8.41
CA GLY A 293 20.68 -13.33 -8.70
C GLY A 293 20.39 -11.99 -9.38
N ALA A 294 19.12 -11.59 -9.53
CA ALA A 294 18.82 -10.27 -10.04
C ALA A 294 19.40 -9.17 -9.14
N ASP A 295 19.89 -8.12 -9.75
CA ASP A 295 20.40 -6.95 -9.05
C ASP A 295 19.28 -6.22 -8.30
N ILE A 296 19.58 -5.78 -7.09
CA ILE A 296 18.59 -5.16 -6.19
C ILE A 296 18.06 -3.82 -6.72
N SER A 297 18.85 -3.07 -7.50
CA SER A 297 18.39 -1.81 -8.10
C SER A 297 17.43 -2.07 -9.26
N THR A 298 17.66 -3.12 -10.04
CA THR A 298 16.73 -3.60 -11.06
C THR A 298 15.41 -4.06 -10.44
N VAL A 299 15.46 -4.86 -9.38
CA VAL A 299 14.24 -5.29 -8.65
C VAL A 299 13.50 -4.07 -8.08
N ALA A 300 14.22 -3.09 -7.49
CA ALA A 300 13.62 -1.86 -6.98
C ALA A 300 12.94 -1.04 -8.09
N ALA A 301 13.56 -0.95 -9.25
CA ALA A 301 13.00 -0.26 -10.42
C ALA A 301 11.72 -0.95 -10.92
N LEU A 302 11.72 -2.27 -11.11
CA LEU A 302 10.55 -3.05 -11.50
C LEU A 302 9.40 -2.89 -10.49
N MET A 303 9.71 -2.88 -9.21
CA MET A 303 8.73 -2.65 -8.15
C MET A 303 8.26 -1.19 -8.05
N GLY A 304 8.93 -0.23 -8.67
CA GLY A 304 8.65 1.21 -8.52
C GLY A 304 8.87 1.68 -7.09
N HIS A 305 10.00 1.28 -6.48
CA HIS A 305 10.44 1.79 -5.20
C HIS A 305 11.32 3.03 -5.41
N ALA A 306 10.96 4.13 -4.76
CA ALA A 306 11.76 5.36 -4.79
C ALA A 306 13.13 5.21 -4.10
N SER A 307 13.29 4.20 -3.23
CA SER A 307 14.53 3.91 -2.52
C SER A 307 14.79 2.41 -2.50
N VAL A 308 16.01 2.02 -2.82
CA VAL A 308 16.51 0.63 -2.78
C VAL A 308 16.39 0.03 -1.37
N THR A 309 16.48 0.85 -0.32
CA THR A 309 16.29 0.43 1.09
C THR A 309 14.93 -0.22 1.33
N THR A 310 13.91 0.12 0.54
CA THR A 310 12.61 -0.54 0.62
C THR A 310 12.70 -1.97 0.09
N THR A 311 13.49 -2.21 -0.95
CA THR A 311 13.71 -3.54 -1.55
C THR A 311 14.61 -4.41 -0.69
N GLN A 312 15.60 -3.84 0.00
CA GLN A 312 16.48 -4.57 0.93
C GLN A 312 15.72 -5.35 2.01
N ARG A 313 14.50 -4.93 2.37
CA ARG A 313 13.65 -5.65 3.33
C ARG A 313 13.18 -7.03 2.82
N TYR A 314 13.27 -7.27 1.54
CA TYR A 314 12.92 -8.54 0.88
C TYR A 314 14.16 -9.41 0.65
N ASP A 315 15.36 -8.87 0.77
CA ASP A 315 16.60 -9.63 0.61
C ASP A 315 16.86 -10.53 1.83
N ARG A 316 16.83 -11.82 1.61
CA ARG A 316 17.04 -12.86 2.63
C ARG A 316 18.42 -13.53 2.52
N ARG A 317 19.32 -13.01 1.65
CA ARG A 317 20.59 -13.66 1.27
C ARG A 317 21.86 -13.02 1.82
N PRO A 318 21.86 -12.21 2.92
CA PRO A 318 23.02 -11.35 3.21
C PRO A 318 24.35 -12.09 3.29
N GLU A 319 24.39 -13.32 3.83
CA GLU A 319 25.66 -14.10 3.94
C GLU A 319 26.00 -14.86 2.65
N ARG A 320 25.04 -15.56 2.03
CA ARG A 320 25.27 -16.27 0.76
C ARG A 320 25.72 -15.32 -0.36
N THR A 321 25.15 -14.11 -0.39
CA THR A 321 25.51 -13.11 -1.39
C THR A 321 26.92 -12.57 -1.18
N LYS A 322 27.36 -12.40 0.09
CA LYS A 322 28.73 -12.01 0.41
C LYS A 322 29.75 -13.07 0.00
N GLU A 323 29.46 -14.33 0.32
CA GLU A 323 30.29 -15.46 -0.05
C GLU A 323 30.42 -15.59 -1.58
N ALA A 324 29.27 -15.56 -2.29
CA ALA A 324 29.25 -15.59 -3.76
C ALA A 324 30.01 -14.42 -4.37
N ALA A 325 29.81 -13.19 -3.87
CA ALA A 325 30.55 -12.03 -4.34
C ALA A 325 32.05 -12.14 -4.08
N SER A 326 32.45 -12.67 -2.93
CA SER A 326 33.87 -12.87 -2.59
C SER A 326 34.52 -13.93 -3.48
N SER A 327 33.77 -14.96 -3.91
CA SER A 327 34.29 -16.01 -4.79
C SER A 327 34.51 -15.55 -6.25
N LEU A 328 33.96 -14.39 -6.64
CA LEU A 328 34.23 -13.80 -7.96
C LEU A 328 35.64 -13.21 -8.09
N LEU A 329 36.31 -12.97 -6.96
CA LEU A 329 37.67 -12.45 -6.95
C LEU A 329 38.68 -13.58 -6.98
N PHE A 330 39.48 -13.64 -8.03
CA PHE A 330 40.59 -14.58 -8.15
C PHE A 330 41.88 -13.92 -7.70
N VAL A 331 42.53 -14.51 -6.67
CA VAL A 331 43.88 -14.11 -6.25
C VAL A 331 44.88 -15.12 -6.82
N PRO A 332 45.79 -14.70 -7.71
CA PRO A 332 46.77 -15.63 -8.31
C PRO A 332 47.89 -15.96 -7.32
N TYR A 333 47.52 -16.74 -6.29
CA TYR A 333 48.48 -17.18 -5.28
C TYR A 333 49.02 -18.59 -5.55
N ARG A 334 50.33 -18.74 -5.52
CA ARG A 334 50.99 -20.06 -5.54
C ARG A 334 51.28 -20.47 -4.10
N LYS A 335 50.83 -21.67 -3.72
CA LYS A 335 51.15 -22.23 -2.41
C LYS A 335 52.66 -22.40 -2.28
N ARG A 336 53.22 -22.02 -1.13
CA ARG A 336 54.60 -22.32 -0.80
C ARG A 336 54.71 -23.83 -0.64
N THR A 337 55.57 -24.48 -1.43
CA THR A 337 56.02 -25.87 -1.17
C THR A 337 56.93 -25.83 0.04
N SER A 338 56.55 -26.50 1.13
CA SER A 338 57.39 -26.74 2.31
C SER A 338 58.45 -27.78 2.00
#